data_822bfa2a837ff248caba18787bc4e8e9
#
_entry.id   822bfa2a837ff248caba18787bc4e8e9
#
_cell.length_a   1.000
_cell.length_b   1.000
_cell.length_c   1.000
_cell.angle_alpha   90.00
_cell.angle_beta   90.00
_cell.angle_gamma   90.00
#
_symmetry.space_group_name_H-M   'P 1'
#
loop_
_entity.id
_entity.type
_entity.pdbx_description
1 polymer ?
#
loop_
_entity_poly.entity_id
_entity_poly.type
_entity_poly.pdbx_seq_one_letter_code
_entity_poly.pdbx_strand_id
1 'polypeptide(L)'
;FRAGLITKSRTLVLNYSTKHPKVELRLGTGQYFTGYNADSYEPYYLKGASMDENSYQIGMWVDTDAKPGYYLSSPERYTQEELAALDESLWKEYKIAEATPGSIVLPFILITIDAAAYEENGGWYVYAKATNPTGTTYVSTPKMIIDVENPKAIDLSTGKELESYGKYYGDLRFKVEDSSPVTVRCHTSPGGKATLLTPDENGVYTIPAEYDNSIQHTLIIEDACGNVASYRSFKVFWNYLTNVREKDHWDVAPAQPIRISREQNLKEELSKVQIGVFAADTSGFIPVEVSWEIPADYDPQSQREQTFTVNGTVILEGTGARCNSGLDVITRPGEEWKKNISVQVTVEGDPQYK
;
A
#
# COMPACT_ATOMS: atom_id res chain seq x y z
N PHE A 1 -77.61 -58.98 9.92
CA PHE A 1 -76.68 -57.86 10.08
C PHE A 1 -75.24 -58.30 9.79
N ARG A 2 -74.67 -57.85 8.62
CA ARG A 2 -73.27 -58.07 8.27
C ARG A 2 -72.47 -56.87 8.78
N ALA A 3 -71.61 -57.04 9.80
CA ALA A 3 -70.66 -56.09 10.19
C ALA A 3 -69.55 -56.05 9.12
N GLY A 4 -69.44 -54.95 8.41
CA GLY A 4 -68.32 -54.75 7.50
C GLY A 4 -67.08 -54.35 8.24
N LEU A 5 -66.02 -55.15 8.18
CA LEU A 5 -64.69 -54.77 8.66
C LEU A 5 -64.17 -53.62 7.77
N ILE A 6 -64.06 -52.43 8.37
CA ILE A 6 -63.36 -51.34 7.71
C ILE A 6 -61.88 -51.50 8.06
N THR A 7 -61.11 -52.06 7.15
CA THR A 7 -59.63 -52.07 7.24
C THR A 7 -59.10 -50.72 6.77
N LYS A 8 -58.63 -49.90 7.69
CA LYS A 8 -57.83 -48.70 7.37
C LYS A 8 -56.40 -49.15 7.13
N SER A 9 -55.95 -49.18 5.87
CA SER A 9 -54.54 -49.33 5.58
C SER A 9 -53.87 -47.95 5.64
N ARG A 10 -52.78 -47.83 6.39
CA ARG A 10 -51.85 -46.68 6.35
C ARG A 10 -50.63 -47.13 5.59
N THR A 11 -50.29 -46.41 4.51
CA THR A 11 -49.04 -46.60 3.82
C THR A 11 -47.97 -45.84 4.61
N LEU A 12 -47.04 -46.57 5.20
CA LEU A 12 -45.86 -46.00 5.80
C LEU A 12 -44.76 -45.90 4.70
N VAL A 13 -44.42 -44.70 4.29
CA VAL A 13 -43.29 -44.48 3.39
C VAL A 13 -42.05 -44.37 4.26
N LEU A 14 -41.21 -45.39 4.24
CA LEU A 14 -39.91 -45.37 4.87
C LEU A 14 -38.91 -44.90 3.83
N ASN A 15 -38.43 -43.67 3.98
CA ASN A 15 -37.27 -43.19 3.24
C ASN A 15 -36.01 -43.79 3.87
N TYR A 16 -35.45 -44.81 3.23
CA TYR A 16 -34.24 -45.48 3.68
C TYR A 16 -33.04 -44.93 2.92
N SER A 17 -32.14 -44.22 3.59
CA SER A 17 -30.84 -43.84 3.02
C SER A 17 -29.86 -44.97 3.27
N THR A 18 -29.11 -45.34 2.25
CA THR A 18 -28.01 -46.33 2.32
C THR A 18 -26.64 -45.67 2.45
N LYS A 19 -26.61 -44.36 2.54
CA LYS A 19 -25.38 -43.58 2.58
C LYS A 19 -25.39 -42.68 3.81
N HIS A 20 -24.18 -42.44 4.34
CA HIS A 20 -23.95 -41.40 5.36
C HIS A 20 -24.46 -40.04 4.87
N PRO A 21 -24.87 -39.15 5.76
CA PRO A 21 -25.36 -37.82 5.37
C PRO A 21 -24.30 -37.02 4.66
N LYS A 22 -24.71 -36.20 3.70
CA LYS A 22 -23.87 -35.18 3.09
C LYS A 22 -23.87 -33.96 4.02
N VAL A 23 -22.67 -33.43 4.28
CA VAL A 23 -22.50 -32.19 5.07
C VAL A 23 -21.54 -31.29 4.35
N GLU A 24 -21.90 -30.02 4.21
CA GLU A 24 -21.06 -28.94 3.67
C GLU A 24 -21.01 -27.80 4.68
N LEU A 25 -19.81 -27.30 4.97
CA LEU A 25 -19.55 -26.16 5.87
C LEU A 25 -18.91 -25.04 5.07
N ARG A 26 -19.42 -23.83 5.23
CA ARG A 26 -18.83 -22.62 4.66
C ARG A 26 -18.69 -21.55 5.73
N LEU A 27 -17.57 -20.77 5.70
CA LEU A 27 -17.31 -19.66 6.61
C LEU A 27 -16.94 -18.40 5.83
N GLY A 28 -17.40 -17.26 6.33
CA GLY A 28 -17.15 -15.95 5.75
C GLY A 28 -17.55 -15.89 4.27
N THR A 29 -16.68 -15.32 3.43
CA THR A 29 -16.82 -15.30 1.97
C THR A 29 -16.02 -16.42 1.29
N GLY A 30 -15.53 -17.38 2.10
CA GLY A 30 -14.63 -18.45 1.67
C GLY A 30 -15.30 -19.60 0.94
N GLN A 31 -14.53 -20.66 0.75
CA GLN A 31 -14.95 -21.89 0.08
C GLN A 31 -15.75 -22.82 1.00
N TYR A 32 -16.42 -23.81 0.40
CA TYR A 32 -17.06 -24.90 1.11
C TYR A 32 -16.07 -26.00 1.49
N PHE A 33 -16.25 -26.55 2.68
CA PHE A 33 -15.55 -27.73 3.18
C PHE A 33 -16.53 -28.89 3.17
N THR A 34 -16.14 -29.99 2.53
CA THR A 34 -17.00 -31.20 2.37
C THR A 34 -16.41 -32.44 3.06
N GLY A 35 -15.29 -32.26 3.76
CA GLY A 35 -14.57 -33.32 4.46
C GLY A 35 -13.93 -32.85 5.75
N TYR A 36 -13.33 -33.80 6.47
CA TYR A 36 -12.54 -33.50 7.66
C TYR A 36 -11.17 -32.93 7.23
N ASN A 37 -10.87 -31.69 7.65
CA ASN A 37 -9.68 -30.94 7.25
C ASN A 37 -8.84 -30.43 8.43
N ALA A 38 -9.24 -30.73 9.69
CA ALA A 38 -8.51 -30.26 10.87
C ALA A 38 -7.05 -30.77 10.92
N ASP A 39 -6.71 -31.83 10.15
CA ASP A 39 -5.36 -32.38 10.02
C ASP A 39 -4.51 -31.70 8.93
N SER A 40 -5.07 -30.75 8.19
CA SER A 40 -4.33 -30.01 7.19
C SER A 40 -3.15 -29.24 7.80
N TYR A 41 -1.96 -29.35 7.19
CA TYR A 41 -0.81 -28.56 7.57
C TYR A 41 -0.90 -27.09 7.13
N GLU A 42 -1.67 -26.82 6.07
CA GLU A 42 -1.88 -25.46 5.57
C GLU A 42 -3.05 -24.83 6.30
N PRO A 43 -2.87 -23.65 6.90
CA PRO A 43 -3.96 -22.92 7.52
C PRO A 43 -4.93 -22.37 6.47
N TYR A 44 -6.16 -22.14 6.91
CA TYR A 44 -7.17 -21.45 6.11
C TYR A 44 -7.29 -20.00 6.56
N TYR A 45 -6.91 -19.07 5.68
CA TYR A 45 -7.04 -17.64 5.90
C TYR A 45 -8.49 -17.23 5.65
N LEU A 46 -9.17 -16.82 6.72
CA LEU A 46 -10.61 -16.56 6.68
C LEU A 46 -10.90 -15.18 6.09
N LYS A 47 -11.64 -15.17 4.98
CA LYS A 47 -12.13 -13.94 4.37
C LYS A 47 -13.50 -13.53 4.90
N GLY A 48 -13.69 -12.23 5.14
CA GLY A 48 -14.99 -11.69 5.55
C GLY A 48 -15.32 -11.88 7.04
N ALA A 49 -14.31 -12.01 7.89
CA ALA A 49 -14.46 -11.78 9.32
C ALA A 49 -14.60 -10.28 9.59
N SER A 50 -15.30 -9.93 10.67
CA SER A 50 -15.33 -8.58 11.24
C SER A 50 -15.08 -8.64 12.74
N MET A 51 -14.61 -7.55 13.30
CA MET A 51 -14.40 -7.42 14.74
C MET A 51 -15.52 -6.59 15.35
N ASP A 52 -16.04 -7.06 16.47
CA ASP A 52 -17.05 -6.37 17.29
C ASP A 52 -16.56 -6.39 18.74
N GLU A 53 -16.24 -5.22 19.29
CA GLU A 53 -15.60 -5.06 20.60
C GLU A 53 -14.36 -5.96 20.76
N ASN A 54 -14.49 -7.08 21.48
CA ASN A 54 -13.43 -8.03 21.80
C ASN A 54 -13.67 -9.40 21.14
N SER A 55 -14.41 -9.46 20.06
CA SER A 55 -14.74 -10.73 19.41
C SER A 55 -14.75 -10.63 17.89
N TYR A 56 -14.36 -11.74 17.25
CA TYR A 56 -14.52 -11.88 15.80
C TYR A 56 -15.91 -12.41 15.48
N GLN A 57 -16.55 -11.82 14.48
CA GLN A 57 -17.85 -12.21 13.96
C GLN A 57 -17.69 -12.86 12.61
N ILE A 58 -18.20 -14.07 12.43
CA ILE A 58 -18.01 -14.86 11.23
C ILE A 58 -19.35 -15.41 10.74
N GLY A 59 -19.70 -15.13 9.48
CA GLY A 59 -20.86 -15.75 8.85
C GLY A 59 -20.62 -17.24 8.62
N MET A 60 -21.57 -18.10 9.00
CA MET A 60 -21.45 -19.54 8.86
C MET A 60 -22.69 -20.12 8.20
N TRP A 61 -22.45 -21.07 7.28
CA TRP A 61 -23.47 -21.91 6.62
C TRP A 61 -23.15 -23.38 6.84
N VAL A 62 -24.17 -24.15 7.19
CA VAL A 62 -24.11 -25.63 7.17
C VAL A 62 -25.23 -26.14 6.29
N ASP A 63 -24.88 -26.83 5.22
CA ASP A 63 -25.86 -27.52 4.36
C ASP A 63 -25.74 -29.04 4.55
N THR A 64 -26.90 -29.70 4.70
CA THR A 64 -26.95 -31.14 4.89
C THR A 64 -28.29 -31.73 4.43
N ASP A 65 -28.23 -32.93 3.89
CA ASP A 65 -29.39 -33.73 3.51
C ASP A 65 -30.04 -34.46 4.70
N ALA A 66 -29.39 -34.49 5.88
CA ALA A 66 -29.95 -35.02 7.09
C ALA A 66 -30.08 -33.90 8.14
N LYS A 67 -31.29 -33.65 8.60
CA LYS A 67 -31.59 -32.61 9.60
C LYS A 67 -31.96 -33.18 10.94
N PRO A 68 -31.58 -32.52 12.05
CA PRO A 68 -30.84 -31.26 12.13
C PRO A 68 -29.34 -31.43 11.83
N GLY A 69 -28.72 -30.33 11.28
CA GLY A 69 -27.27 -30.18 11.23
C GLY A 69 -26.76 -29.53 12.52
N TYR A 70 -25.56 -29.85 12.92
CA TYR A 70 -24.93 -29.32 14.13
C TYR A 70 -23.54 -28.73 13.80
N TYR A 71 -23.07 -27.82 14.64
CA TYR A 71 -21.74 -27.26 14.58
C TYR A 71 -21.08 -27.15 15.95
N LEU A 72 -19.76 -27.11 15.96
CA LEU A 72 -18.90 -26.82 17.11
C LEU A 72 -17.84 -25.80 16.65
N SER A 73 -17.59 -24.77 17.45
CA SER A 73 -16.55 -23.75 17.25
C SER A 73 -15.60 -23.86 18.44
N SER A 74 -14.30 -24.11 18.18
CA SER A 74 -13.33 -24.43 19.23
C SER A 74 -11.92 -23.99 18.85
N PRO A 75 -11.09 -23.52 19.81
CA PRO A 75 -9.65 -23.36 19.61
C PRO A 75 -8.91 -24.69 19.48
N GLU A 76 -9.51 -25.77 20.03
CA GLU A 76 -8.87 -27.08 20.06
C GLU A 76 -9.10 -27.86 18.77
N ARG A 77 -8.06 -28.55 18.34
CA ARG A 77 -8.11 -29.51 17.25
C ARG A 77 -8.59 -30.85 17.78
N TYR A 78 -9.65 -31.39 17.22
CA TYR A 78 -10.18 -32.72 17.50
C TYR A 78 -10.02 -33.66 16.33
N THR A 79 -9.62 -34.90 16.55
CA THR A 79 -9.72 -35.99 15.58
C THR A 79 -11.18 -36.41 15.36
N GLN A 80 -11.45 -37.22 14.33
CA GLN A 80 -12.81 -37.73 14.13
C GLN A 80 -13.28 -38.62 15.25
N GLU A 81 -12.41 -39.41 15.85
CA GLU A 81 -12.69 -40.27 17.02
C GLU A 81 -13.02 -39.43 18.25
N GLU A 82 -12.27 -38.37 18.50
CA GLU A 82 -12.54 -37.44 19.61
C GLU A 82 -13.87 -36.71 19.38
N LEU A 83 -14.15 -36.24 18.14
CA LEU A 83 -15.44 -35.62 17.80
C LEU A 83 -16.63 -36.56 18.07
N ALA A 84 -16.46 -37.87 17.81
CA ALA A 84 -17.47 -38.87 18.07
C ALA A 84 -17.68 -39.17 19.57
N ALA A 85 -16.66 -38.90 20.39
CA ALA A 85 -16.69 -39.10 21.84
C ALA A 85 -17.10 -37.84 22.60
N LEU A 86 -17.18 -36.66 21.95
CA LEU A 86 -17.58 -35.41 22.60
C LEU A 86 -19.03 -35.48 23.13
N ASP A 87 -19.25 -34.80 24.25
CA ASP A 87 -20.61 -34.61 24.80
C ASP A 87 -21.50 -33.87 23.78
N GLU A 88 -22.70 -34.39 23.55
CA GLU A 88 -23.66 -33.81 22.60
C GLU A 88 -24.04 -32.36 22.96
N SER A 89 -23.93 -31.96 24.25
CA SER A 89 -24.22 -30.60 24.70
C SER A 89 -23.24 -29.53 24.16
N LEU A 90 -22.05 -29.95 23.71
CA LEU A 90 -21.07 -29.04 23.08
C LEU A 90 -21.47 -28.68 21.65
N TRP A 91 -22.30 -29.49 21.01
CA TRP A 91 -22.76 -29.27 19.65
C TRP A 91 -24.00 -28.37 19.65
N LYS A 92 -23.92 -27.29 18.88
CA LYS A 92 -25.03 -26.35 18.65
C LYS A 92 -25.80 -26.73 17.39
N GLU A 93 -27.12 -26.75 17.47
CA GLU A 93 -27.96 -26.98 16.29
C GLU A 93 -27.85 -25.78 15.32
N TYR A 94 -27.61 -26.06 14.05
CA TYR A 94 -27.61 -25.04 13.01
C TYR A 94 -29.06 -24.70 12.64
N LYS A 95 -29.49 -23.52 13.04
CA LYS A 95 -30.82 -22.98 12.72
C LYS A 95 -30.71 -21.57 12.21
N ILE A 96 -31.17 -21.33 10.98
CA ILE A 96 -31.38 -19.98 10.48
C ILE A 96 -32.64 -19.41 11.14
N ALA A 97 -32.58 -18.16 11.57
CA ALA A 97 -33.76 -17.50 12.14
C ALA A 97 -34.93 -17.49 11.14
N GLU A 98 -36.13 -17.75 11.60
CA GLU A 98 -37.31 -17.63 10.75
C GLU A 98 -37.57 -16.17 10.37
N ALA A 99 -38.02 -15.94 9.13
CA ALA A 99 -38.40 -14.62 8.67
C ALA A 99 -39.59 -14.08 9.48
N THR A 100 -39.39 -13.00 10.18
CA THR A 100 -40.52 -12.23 10.73
C THR A 100 -40.90 -11.15 9.69
N PRO A 101 -42.21 -10.83 9.51
CA PRO A 101 -42.62 -9.82 8.58
C PRO A 101 -41.90 -8.47 8.83
N GLY A 102 -41.17 -7.99 7.82
CA GLY A 102 -40.39 -6.75 7.89
C GLY A 102 -38.95 -6.88 8.38
N SER A 103 -38.46 -8.07 8.73
CA SER A 103 -37.06 -8.32 9.06
C SER A 103 -36.25 -8.86 7.86
N ILE A 104 -34.98 -8.45 7.79
CA ILE A 104 -34.01 -9.07 6.87
C ILE A 104 -33.51 -10.34 7.54
N VAL A 105 -33.80 -11.50 6.95
CA VAL A 105 -33.22 -12.76 7.41
C VAL A 105 -31.90 -12.97 6.69
N LEU A 106 -30.82 -13.06 7.45
CA LEU A 106 -29.55 -13.45 6.91
C LEU A 106 -29.60 -14.95 6.52
N PRO A 107 -29.10 -15.33 5.36
CA PRO A 107 -29.07 -16.73 4.92
C PRO A 107 -28.02 -17.57 5.66
N PHE A 108 -27.45 -17.04 6.73
CA PHE A 108 -26.39 -17.62 7.54
C PHE A 108 -26.57 -17.24 9.00
N ILE A 109 -25.89 -17.95 9.88
CA ILE A 109 -25.76 -17.56 11.29
C ILE A 109 -24.44 -16.85 11.52
N LEU A 110 -24.36 -16.02 12.55
CA LEU A 110 -23.09 -15.45 13.03
C LEU A 110 -22.56 -16.30 14.17
N ILE A 111 -21.32 -16.73 14.06
CA ILE A 111 -20.55 -17.28 15.17
C ILE A 111 -19.63 -16.21 15.73
N THR A 112 -19.48 -16.20 17.04
CA THR A 112 -18.65 -15.25 17.77
C THR A 112 -17.47 -16.00 18.36
N ILE A 113 -16.26 -15.49 18.13
CA ILE A 113 -15.01 -16.03 18.67
C ILE A 113 -14.39 -14.93 19.54
N ASP A 114 -14.17 -15.22 20.81
CA ASP A 114 -13.46 -14.32 21.71
C ASP A 114 -12.04 -14.06 21.21
N ALA A 115 -11.66 -12.79 21.06
CA ALA A 115 -10.38 -12.41 20.46
C ALA A 115 -9.19 -12.83 21.34
N ALA A 116 -9.32 -12.71 22.67
CA ALA A 116 -8.26 -13.10 23.58
C ALA A 116 -8.03 -14.63 23.55
N ALA A 117 -9.11 -15.41 23.54
CA ALA A 117 -9.00 -16.86 23.41
C ALA A 117 -8.44 -17.28 22.04
N TYR A 118 -8.75 -16.52 20.96
CA TYR A 118 -8.17 -16.76 19.65
C TYR A 118 -6.66 -16.51 19.66
N GLU A 119 -6.21 -15.37 20.19
CA GLU A 119 -4.79 -15.00 20.27
C GLU A 119 -3.99 -15.99 21.12
N GLU A 120 -4.52 -16.41 22.27
CA GLU A 120 -3.90 -17.41 23.16
C GLU A 120 -3.63 -18.74 22.43
N ASN A 121 -4.55 -19.17 21.58
CA ASN A 121 -4.46 -20.44 20.84
C ASN A 121 -3.82 -20.31 19.46
N GLY A 122 -3.64 -19.09 18.95
CA GLY A 122 -3.04 -18.77 17.66
C GLY A 122 -3.78 -19.41 16.49
N GLY A 123 -5.09 -19.54 16.59
CA GLY A 123 -5.97 -20.05 15.53
C GLY A 123 -7.21 -20.76 16.09
N TRP A 124 -8.11 -21.14 15.19
CA TRP A 124 -9.44 -21.66 15.53
C TRP A 124 -9.89 -22.74 14.56
N TYR A 125 -10.84 -23.59 14.98
CA TYR A 125 -11.45 -24.62 14.15
C TYR A 125 -12.96 -24.51 14.20
N VAL A 126 -13.64 -24.90 13.12
CA VAL A 126 -15.07 -25.09 13.10
C VAL A 126 -15.36 -26.47 12.53
N TYR A 127 -16.21 -27.17 13.24
CA TYR A 127 -16.67 -28.52 12.91
C TYR A 127 -18.16 -28.47 12.59
N ALA A 128 -18.62 -29.32 11.69
CA ALA A 128 -20.04 -29.55 11.44
C ALA A 128 -20.32 -31.05 11.40
N LYS A 129 -21.50 -31.46 11.83
CA LYS A 129 -21.95 -32.85 11.72
C LYS A 129 -23.44 -32.95 11.35
N ALA A 130 -23.77 -34.04 10.75
CA ALA A 130 -25.15 -34.52 10.67
C ALA A 130 -25.20 -36.04 10.81
N THR A 131 -26.32 -36.55 11.26
CA THR A 131 -26.52 -37.98 11.55
C THR A 131 -27.78 -38.47 10.87
N ASN A 132 -27.72 -39.66 10.29
CA ASN A 132 -28.87 -40.41 9.81
C ASN A 132 -28.76 -41.87 10.31
N PRO A 133 -29.73 -42.76 10.01
CA PRO A 133 -29.68 -44.16 10.45
C PRO A 133 -28.46 -44.97 9.99
N THR A 134 -27.71 -44.49 9.01
CA THR A 134 -26.52 -45.18 8.49
C THR A 134 -25.23 -44.71 9.18
N GLY A 135 -25.25 -43.57 9.88
CA GLY A 135 -24.11 -43.05 10.63
C GLY A 135 -24.04 -41.53 10.66
N THR A 136 -22.91 -41.03 11.16
CA THR A 136 -22.61 -39.61 11.31
C THR A 136 -21.47 -39.22 10.34
N THR A 137 -21.65 -38.07 9.70
CA THR A 137 -20.58 -37.42 8.90
C THR A 137 -20.09 -36.20 9.65
N TYR A 138 -18.76 -36.09 9.78
CA TYR A 138 -18.05 -34.93 10.33
C TYR A 138 -17.33 -34.18 9.22
N VAL A 139 -17.41 -32.86 9.24
CA VAL A 139 -16.69 -31.93 8.37
C VAL A 139 -15.99 -30.92 9.25
N SER A 140 -14.79 -30.49 8.86
CA SER A 140 -14.07 -29.47 9.60
C SER A 140 -13.33 -28.50 8.66
N THR A 141 -13.01 -27.32 9.17
CA THR A 141 -12.00 -26.44 8.58
C THR A 141 -10.60 -26.96 8.91
N PRO A 142 -9.59 -26.60 8.15
CA PRO A 142 -8.21 -26.51 8.64
C PRO A 142 -8.12 -25.54 9.82
N LYS A 143 -6.94 -25.38 10.43
CA LYS A 143 -6.68 -24.28 11.36
C LYS A 143 -6.98 -22.95 10.68
N MET A 144 -7.94 -22.20 11.21
CA MET A 144 -8.31 -20.89 10.67
C MET A 144 -7.38 -19.81 11.23
N ILE A 145 -6.93 -18.94 10.35
CA ILE A 145 -6.28 -17.67 10.67
C ILE A 145 -7.29 -16.56 10.39
N ILE A 146 -7.52 -15.74 11.40
CA ILE A 146 -8.42 -14.58 11.36
C ILE A 146 -7.55 -13.34 11.48
N ASP A 147 -7.68 -12.45 10.51
CA ASP A 147 -7.05 -11.14 10.50
C ASP A 147 -8.07 -10.14 9.95
N VAL A 148 -8.26 -9.04 10.64
CA VAL A 148 -9.20 -7.97 10.26
C VAL A 148 -8.49 -6.63 10.09
N GLU A 149 -7.17 -6.59 10.30
CA GLU A 149 -6.36 -5.41 10.10
C GLU A 149 -5.91 -5.26 8.64
N ASN A 150 -5.79 -4.02 8.19
CA ASN A 150 -5.22 -3.78 6.88
C ASN A 150 -3.69 -3.82 6.94
N PRO A 151 -3.02 -4.38 5.92
CA PRO A 151 -1.58 -4.34 5.82
C PRO A 151 -1.05 -2.91 5.74
N LYS A 152 0.17 -2.66 6.26
CA LYS A 152 0.82 -1.34 6.25
C LYS A 152 2.14 -1.40 5.50
N ALA A 153 2.37 -0.43 4.61
CA ALA A 153 3.66 -0.28 3.94
C ALA A 153 4.49 0.78 4.66
N ILE A 154 5.67 0.40 5.16
CA ILE A 154 6.55 1.25 5.94
C ILE A 154 7.78 1.62 5.12
N ASP A 155 7.96 2.91 4.85
CA ASP A 155 9.15 3.46 4.20
C ASP A 155 10.38 3.27 5.09
N LEU A 156 11.40 2.59 4.56
CA LEU A 156 12.63 2.30 5.31
C LEU A 156 13.51 3.53 5.55
N SER A 157 13.34 4.59 4.78
CA SER A 157 14.12 5.83 4.96
C SER A 157 13.62 6.69 6.12
N THR A 158 12.33 6.62 6.38
CA THR A 158 11.66 7.46 7.40
C THR A 158 11.12 6.66 8.58
N GLY A 159 10.93 5.35 8.43
CA GLY A 159 10.25 4.50 9.40
C GLY A 159 8.75 4.79 9.55
N LYS A 160 8.14 5.51 8.59
CA LYS A 160 6.72 5.88 8.62
C LYS A 160 5.95 5.10 7.57
N GLU A 161 4.66 4.97 7.80
CA GLU A 161 3.74 4.43 6.80
C GLU A 161 3.72 5.31 5.54
N LEU A 162 3.60 4.70 4.36
CA LEU A 162 3.48 5.42 3.10
C LEU A 162 2.21 6.27 3.08
N GLU A 163 2.28 7.40 2.39
CA GLU A 163 1.15 8.32 2.27
C GLU A 163 0.62 8.35 0.83
N SER A 164 -0.69 8.35 0.68
CA SER A 164 -1.32 8.69 -0.60
C SER A 164 -0.94 10.12 -0.99
N TYR A 165 -0.64 10.33 -2.28
CA TYR A 165 -0.16 11.62 -2.82
C TYR A 165 1.21 12.07 -2.31
N GLY A 166 1.93 11.20 -1.59
CA GLY A 166 3.28 11.44 -1.11
C GLY A 166 4.30 11.63 -2.22
N LYS A 167 5.44 12.21 -1.89
CA LYS A 167 6.60 12.36 -2.77
C LYS A 167 7.80 11.69 -2.12
N TYR A 168 8.42 10.78 -2.88
CA TYR A 168 9.59 10.03 -2.45
C TYR A 168 10.74 10.30 -3.43
N TYR A 169 11.92 10.62 -2.88
CA TYR A 169 13.09 11.03 -3.65
C TYR A 169 14.13 9.92 -3.66
N GLY A 170 14.50 9.47 -4.86
CA GLY A 170 15.28 8.26 -5.05
C GLY A 170 14.40 7.01 -4.98
N ASP A 171 15.02 5.84 -5.07
CA ASP A 171 14.32 4.56 -5.01
C ASP A 171 13.55 4.40 -3.70
N LEU A 172 12.26 4.17 -3.80
CA LEU A 172 11.43 3.91 -2.63
C LEU A 172 11.60 2.46 -2.18
N ARG A 173 12.15 2.28 -0.98
CA ARG A 173 12.30 0.99 -0.34
C ARG A 173 11.39 0.90 0.87
N PHE A 174 10.56 -0.13 0.92
CA PHE A 174 9.59 -0.30 2.00
C PHE A 174 9.42 -1.76 2.40
N LYS A 175 8.92 -1.98 3.62
CA LYS A 175 8.45 -3.29 4.09
C LYS A 175 6.96 -3.24 4.29
N VAL A 176 6.32 -4.41 4.22
CA VAL A 176 4.92 -4.55 4.60
C VAL A 176 4.85 -5.19 5.98
N GLU A 177 4.13 -4.54 6.87
CA GLU A 177 3.76 -5.05 8.19
C GLU A 177 2.36 -5.62 8.11
N ASP A 178 2.23 -6.90 8.40
CA ASP A 178 0.99 -7.65 8.43
C ASP A 178 1.18 -8.98 9.18
N SER A 179 0.11 -9.53 9.76
CA SER A 179 0.13 -10.81 10.46
C SER A 179 -0.08 -12.01 9.53
N SER A 180 -0.54 -11.76 8.29
CA SER A 180 -0.82 -12.77 7.29
C SER A 180 -0.01 -12.54 5.99
N PRO A 181 0.17 -13.56 5.15
CA PRO A 181 0.87 -13.38 3.87
C PRO A 181 0.22 -12.34 2.97
N VAL A 182 1.03 -11.48 2.35
CA VAL A 182 0.56 -10.37 1.53
C VAL A 182 0.89 -10.53 0.05
N THR A 183 0.06 -9.93 -0.79
CA THR A 183 0.29 -9.73 -2.22
C THR A 183 0.39 -8.23 -2.50
N VAL A 184 1.50 -7.79 -3.08
CA VAL A 184 1.77 -6.37 -3.34
C VAL A 184 1.75 -6.09 -4.84
N ARG A 185 0.90 -5.17 -5.28
CA ARG A 185 0.78 -4.74 -6.68
C ARG A 185 1.00 -3.25 -6.81
N CYS A 186 1.78 -2.84 -7.81
CA CYS A 186 2.01 -1.44 -8.15
C CYS A 186 1.45 -1.13 -9.55
N HIS A 187 0.67 -0.06 -9.63
CA HIS A 187 0.20 0.52 -10.89
C HIS A 187 0.95 1.82 -11.16
N THR A 188 1.42 1.99 -12.38
CA THR A 188 2.07 3.22 -12.83
C THR A 188 1.15 3.97 -13.80
N SER A 189 0.97 5.27 -13.61
CA SER A 189 0.15 6.15 -14.45
C SER A 189 1.02 7.26 -15.07
N PRO A 190 0.82 7.62 -16.36
CA PRO A 190 -0.23 7.13 -17.25
C PRO A 190 0.08 5.77 -17.88
N GLY A 191 -0.96 4.96 -18.06
CA GLY A 191 -0.96 3.80 -18.97
C GLY A 191 -0.28 2.51 -18.49
N GLY A 192 0.22 2.44 -17.25
CA GLY A 192 0.87 1.25 -16.72
C GLY A 192 -0.12 0.14 -16.34
N LYS A 193 0.30 -1.12 -16.55
CA LYS A 193 -0.40 -2.29 -16.01
C LYS A 193 -0.03 -2.49 -14.54
N ALA A 194 -0.91 -3.15 -13.79
CA ALA A 194 -0.56 -3.65 -12.47
C ALA A 194 0.62 -4.60 -12.57
N THR A 195 1.69 -4.32 -11.86
CA THR A 195 2.87 -5.17 -11.73
C THR A 195 2.89 -5.78 -10.34
N LEU A 196 3.06 -7.09 -10.26
CA LEU A 196 3.30 -7.77 -9.00
C LEU A 196 4.72 -7.42 -8.54
N LEU A 197 4.84 -6.89 -7.32
CA LEU A 197 6.14 -6.65 -6.70
C LEU A 197 6.53 -7.89 -5.87
N THR A 198 7.80 -8.25 -5.99
CA THR A 198 8.39 -9.34 -5.21
C THR A 198 9.43 -8.74 -4.27
N PRO A 199 9.39 -9.06 -2.97
CA PRO A 199 10.38 -8.57 -2.03
C PRO A 199 11.74 -9.27 -2.26
N ASP A 200 12.81 -8.64 -1.81
CA ASP A 200 14.13 -9.25 -1.73
C ASP A 200 14.21 -10.27 -0.57
N GLU A 201 15.38 -10.88 -0.37
CA GLU A 201 15.64 -11.86 0.71
C GLU A 201 15.45 -11.32 2.13
N ASN A 202 15.41 -9.99 2.29
CA ASN A 202 15.16 -9.30 3.56
C ASN A 202 13.70 -8.83 3.72
N GLY A 203 12.83 -9.21 2.78
CA GLY A 203 11.42 -8.79 2.77
C GLY A 203 11.22 -7.35 2.34
N VAL A 204 12.19 -6.74 1.63
CA VAL A 204 12.12 -5.35 1.17
C VAL A 204 11.60 -5.28 -0.26
N TYR A 205 10.56 -4.49 -0.45
CA TYR A 205 10.05 -4.10 -1.76
C TYR A 205 10.74 -2.83 -2.24
N THR A 206 10.93 -2.71 -3.55
CA THR A 206 11.56 -1.53 -4.17
C THR A 206 10.72 -1.04 -5.34
N ILE A 207 10.43 0.25 -5.36
CA ILE A 207 9.91 0.97 -6.52
C ILE A 207 11.02 1.90 -6.99
N PRO A 208 11.60 1.66 -8.19
CA PRO A 208 12.68 2.49 -8.71
C PRO A 208 12.19 3.92 -9.00
N ALA A 209 13.08 4.87 -8.75
CA ALA A 209 12.80 6.28 -9.01
C ALA A 209 12.85 6.59 -10.52
N GLU A 210 11.89 7.38 -10.95
CA GLU A 210 11.79 7.85 -12.34
C GLU A 210 12.47 9.21 -12.53
N TYR A 211 12.90 9.52 -13.76
CA TYR A 211 13.37 10.87 -14.10
C TYR A 211 12.21 11.80 -14.49
N ASP A 212 11.03 11.23 -14.72
CA ASP A 212 9.80 11.98 -15.02
C ASP A 212 8.94 12.10 -13.77
N ASN A 213 8.87 13.29 -13.20
CA ASN A 213 8.06 13.56 -12.02
C ASN A 213 6.54 13.65 -12.28
N SER A 214 6.12 13.48 -13.53
CA SER A 214 4.69 13.36 -13.87
C SER A 214 4.15 11.94 -13.58
N ILE A 215 5.05 10.95 -13.50
CA ILE A 215 4.69 9.56 -13.23
C ILE A 215 4.16 9.41 -11.81
N GLN A 216 3.03 8.76 -11.69
CA GLN A 216 2.38 8.46 -10.41
C GLN A 216 2.24 6.95 -10.23
N HIS A 217 2.33 6.53 -8.99
CA HIS A 217 2.17 5.14 -8.59
C HIS A 217 0.95 4.97 -7.70
N THR A 218 0.31 3.82 -7.80
CA THR A 218 -0.70 3.37 -6.85
C THR A 218 -0.31 1.98 -6.37
N LEU A 219 -0.07 1.85 -5.07
CA LEU A 219 0.27 0.59 -4.43
C LEU A 219 -0.99 -0.01 -3.83
N ILE A 220 -1.25 -1.28 -4.12
CA ILE A 220 -2.34 -2.06 -3.55
C ILE A 220 -1.73 -3.28 -2.87
N ILE A 221 -2.02 -3.45 -1.61
CA ILE A 221 -1.58 -4.57 -0.80
C ILE A 221 -2.81 -5.31 -0.31
N GLU A 222 -2.90 -6.59 -0.64
CA GLU A 222 -3.96 -7.49 -0.20
C GLU A 222 -3.34 -8.61 0.61
N ASP A 223 -3.84 -8.83 1.80
CA ASP A 223 -3.44 -9.95 2.65
C ASP A 223 -4.19 -11.24 2.29
N ALA A 224 -3.82 -12.35 2.92
CA ALA A 224 -4.47 -13.65 2.69
C ALA A 224 -5.90 -13.69 3.25
N CYS A 225 -6.22 -12.88 4.26
CA CYS A 225 -7.57 -12.75 4.83
C CYS A 225 -8.47 -11.80 4.01
N GLY A 226 -7.93 -11.11 2.99
CA GLY A 226 -8.66 -10.25 2.07
C GLY A 226 -8.77 -8.80 2.53
N ASN A 227 -8.01 -8.39 3.54
CA ASN A 227 -7.90 -6.97 3.91
C ASN A 227 -7.02 -6.26 2.89
N VAL A 228 -7.34 -4.99 2.59
CA VAL A 228 -6.69 -4.25 1.52
C VAL A 228 -6.25 -2.87 1.97
N ALA A 229 -4.97 -2.56 1.81
CA ALA A 229 -4.45 -1.21 1.87
C ALA A 229 -4.21 -0.66 0.46
N SER A 230 -4.43 0.65 0.28
CA SER A 230 -4.23 1.32 -1.00
C SER A 230 -3.59 2.69 -0.79
N TYR A 231 -2.39 2.86 -1.35
CA TYR A 231 -1.66 4.13 -1.38
C TYR A 231 -1.73 4.70 -2.79
N ARG A 232 -2.41 5.85 -2.97
CA ARG A 232 -2.80 6.35 -4.30
C ARG A 232 -1.96 7.51 -4.75
N SER A 233 -1.68 7.56 -6.04
CA SER A 233 -1.13 8.73 -6.74
C SER A 233 0.12 9.34 -6.10
N PHE A 234 0.95 8.52 -5.44
CA PHE A 234 2.24 8.98 -4.93
C PHE A 234 3.30 8.99 -6.05
N LYS A 235 4.37 9.71 -5.83
CA LYS A 235 5.45 9.87 -6.80
C LYS A 235 6.76 9.35 -6.24
N VAL A 236 7.52 8.63 -7.07
CA VAL A 236 8.88 8.14 -6.76
C VAL A 236 9.79 8.61 -7.88
N PHE A 237 10.62 9.60 -7.61
CA PHE A 237 11.41 10.22 -8.65
C PHE A 237 12.74 10.78 -8.14
N TRP A 238 13.68 10.93 -9.07
CA TRP A 238 14.94 11.59 -8.77
C TRP A 238 14.75 13.11 -8.76
N ASN A 239 15.15 13.74 -7.66
CA ASN A 239 15.13 15.20 -7.56
C ASN A 239 16.33 15.80 -8.30
N TYR A 240 16.33 15.72 -9.62
CA TYR A 240 17.44 16.17 -10.46
C TYR A 240 17.37 17.67 -10.78
N LEU A 241 18.55 18.25 -11.07
CA LEU A 241 18.67 19.64 -11.45
C LEU A 241 18.08 19.90 -12.84
N THR A 242 17.28 20.95 -12.95
CA THR A 242 16.61 21.32 -14.20
C THR A 242 17.17 22.58 -14.83
N ASN A 243 17.23 23.67 -14.07
CA ASN A 243 17.57 24.99 -14.60
C ASN A 243 18.40 25.83 -13.61
N VAL A 244 19.05 26.88 -14.16
CA VAL A 244 19.70 27.94 -13.41
C VAL A 244 18.98 29.25 -13.65
N ARG A 245 18.81 30.08 -12.62
CA ARG A 245 18.23 31.43 -12.75
C ARG A 245 18.68 32.33 -11.59
N GLU A 246 18.47 33.63 -11.77
CA GLU A 246 18.64 34.59 -10.69
C GLU A 246 17.49 34.45 -9.67
N LYS A 247 17.77 34.75 -8.41
CA LYS A 247 16.76 34.76 -7.35
C LYS A 247 15.63 35.73 -7.69
N ASP A 248 14.41 35.32 -7.40
CA ASP A 248 13.18 36.09 -7.60
C ASP A 248 12.85 36.43 -9.09
N HIS A 249 13.60 35.83 -10.03
CA HIS A 249 13.34 35.93 -11.46
C HIS A 249 12.86 34.61 -12.06
N TRP A 250 11.79 34.67 -12.84
CA TRP A 250 11.20 33.47 -13.47
C TRP A 250 11.89 33.07 -14.78
N ASP A 251 12.58 34.03 -15.44
CA ASP A 251 13.27 33.75 -16.69
C ASP A 251 14.62 33.07 -16.47
N VAL A 252 14.89 32.09 -17.30
CA VAL A 252 16.18 31.40 -17.35
C VAL A 252 17.14 32.25 -18.14
N ALA A 253 18.11 32.90 -17.47
CA ALA A 253 19.14 33.75 -18.06
C ALA A 253 18.71 34.67 -19.27
N PRO A 254 19.18 35.88 -19.37
CA PRO A 254 20.28 36.46 -18.58
C PRO A 254 19.84 36.93 -17.21
N ALA A 255 20.79 37.07 -16.29
CA ALA A 255 20.54 37.78 -15.05
C ALA A 255 20.22 39.24 -15.31
N GLN A 256 19.58 39.91 -14.35
CA GLN A 256 19.23 41.34 -14.48
C GLN A 256 20.49 42.19 -14.71
N PRO A 257 20.42 43.20 -15.59
CA PRO A 257 21.53 44.12 -15.81
C PRO A 257 21.94 44.81 -14.51
N ILE A 258 23.22 44.88 -14.27
CA ILE A 258 23.80 45.62 -13.13
C ILE A 258 24.48 46.87 -13.60
N ARG A 259 24.36 47.92 -12.77
CA ARG A 259 25.04 49.20 -12.99
C ARG A 259 25.94 49.49 -11.78
N ILE A 260 27.23 49.69 -12.07
CA ILE A 260 28.24 49.90 -11.04
C ILE A 260 28.98 51.20 -11.29
N SER A 261 29.44 51.84 -10.24
CA SER A 261 30.35 52.99 -10.39
C SER A 261 31.77 52.48 -10.71
N ARG A 262 32.57 53.32 -11.36
CA ARG A 262 33.96 52.99 -11.73
C ARG A 262 34.85 52.70 -10.52
N GLU A 263 34.47 53.14 -9.33
CA GLU A 263 35.20 52.92 -8.09
C GLU A 263 34.91 51.54 -7.46
N GLN A 264 33.84 50.89 -7.88
CA GLN A 264 33.46 49.57 -7.44
C GLN A 264 34.25 48.47 -8.15
N ASN A 265 34.54 47.41 -7.38
CA ASN A 265 35.22 46.25 -7.96
C ASN A 265 34.22 45.38 -8.70
N LEU A 266 34.37 45.21 -10.02
CA LEU A 266 33.49 44.42 -10.85
C LEU A 266 33.30 42.99 -10.31
N LYS A 267 34.37 42.34 -9.85
CA LYS A 267 34.33 40.96 -9.36
C LYS A 267 33.54 40.84 -8.05
N GLU A 268 33.66 41.86 -7.19
CA GLU A 268 32.88 41.91 -5.96
C GLU A 268 31.37 42.12 -6.22
N GLU A 269 31.04 42.98 -7.18
CA GLU A 269 29.67 43.25 -7.55
C GLU A 269 29.03 42.04 -8.21
N LEU A 270 29.75 41.32 -9.08
CA LEU A 270 29.30 40.07 -9.65
C LEU A 270 29.03 38.98 -8.60
N SER A 271 29.80 38.95 -7.52
CA SER A 271 29.60 37.99 -6.43
C SER A 271 28.29 38.22 -5.64
N LYS A 272 27.70 39.41 -5.75
CA LYS A 272 26.42 39.77 -5.11
C LYS A 272 25.22 39.29 -5.93
N VAL A 273 25.42 38.92 -7.21
CA VAL A 273 24.34 38.40 -8.05
C VAL A 273 23.97 36.99 -7.56
N GLN A 274 22.78 36.89 -6.98
CA GLN A 274 22.32 35.64 -6.39
C GLN A 274 21.76 34.71 -7.48
N ILE A 275 22.57 33.73 -7.85
CA ILE A 275 22.20 32.69 -8.80
C ILE A 275 21.89 31.41 -8.05
N GLY A 276 20.88 30.71 -8.50
CA GLY A 276 20.52 29.41 -7.93
C GLY A 276 20.06 28.44 -8.99
N VAL A 277 20.01 27.19 -8.59
CA VAL A 277 19.51 26.08 -9.40
C VAL A 277 18.17 25.60 -8.89
N PHE A 278 17.41 24.98 -9.78
CA PHE A 278 16.11 24.39 -9.48
C PHE A 278 16.15 22.89 -9.77
N ALA A 279 15.57 22.15 -8.86
CA ALA A 279 15.38 20.72 -9.01
C ALA A 279 14.01 20.39 -9.62
N ALA A 280 13.80 19.14 -9.98
CA ALA A 280 12.53 18.64 -10.53
C ALA A 280 11.36 18.85 -9.56
N ASP A 281 11.59 18.82 -8.24
CA ASP A 281 10.67 19.38 -7.26
C ASP A 281 10.94 20.85 -7.06
N THR A 282 10.14 21.70 -7.65
CA THR A 282 10.33 23.16 -7.78
C THR A 282 10.25 23.96 -6.48
N SER A 283 10.21 23.34 -5.34
CA SER A 283 9.96 23.99 -4.06
C SER A 283 11.17 24.73 -3.47
N GLY A 284 12.33 24.74 -4.10
CA GLY A 284 13.51 25.35 -3.51
C GLY A 284 14.46 26.04 -4.49
N PHE A 285 14.87 27.27 -4.14
CA PHE A 285 16.02 27.94 -4.72
C PHE A 285 17.28 27.46 -3.98
N ILE A 286 18.22 26.86 -4.73
CA ILE A 286 19.50 26.37 -4.18
C ILE A 286 20.58 27.33 -4.66
N PRO A 287 21.13 28.19 -3.77
CA PRO A 287 22.18 29.12 -4.15
C PRO A 287 23.42 28.35 -4.61
N VAL A 288 24.04 28.83 -5.68
CA VAL A 288 25.27 28.26 -6.27
C VAL A 288 26.29 29.34 -6.57
N GLU A 289 27.56 28.94 -6.55
CA GLU A 289 28.64 29.81 -6.99
C GLU A 289 28.72 29.82 -8.54
N VAL A 290 29.00 31.01 -9.08
CA VAL A 290 29.20 31.21 -10.51
C VAL A 290 30.65 31.57 -10.77
N SER A 291 31.27 30.86 -11.69
CA SER A 291 32.58 31.24 -12.21
C SER A 291 32.39 32.29 -13.31
N TRP A 292 32.60 33.56 -12.97
CA TRP A 292 32.46 34.69 -13.89
C TRP A 292 33.73 34.92 -14.71
N GLU A 293 33.58 35.07 -16.01
CA GLU A 293 34.67 35.41 -16.96
C GLU A 293 34.62 36.91 -17.27
N ILE A 294 35.60 37.65 -16.73
CA ILE A 294 35.72 39.09 -17.00
C ILE A 294 36.12 39.25 -18.45
N PRO A 295 35.39 40.04 -19.29
CA PRO A 295 35.71 40.24 -20.68
C PRO A 295 37.08 40.90 -20.87
N ALA A 296 37.82 40.49 -21.88
CA ALA A 296 39.18 41.00 -22.15
C ALA A 296 39.17 42.46 -22.59
N ASP A 297 38.07 43.02 -23.05
CA ASP A 297 37.86 44.39 -23.44
C ASP A 297 37.45 45.33 -22.29
N TYR A 298 37.26 44.80 -21.09
CA TYR A 298 37.01 45.61 -19.92
C TYR A 298 38.28 46.30 -19.48
N ASP A 299 38.26 47.66 -19.49
CA ASP A 299 39.36 48.50 -19.01
C ASP A 299 38.97 49.16 -17.67
N PRO A 300 39.53 48.71 -16.52
CA PRO A 300 39.22 49.28 -15.23
C PRO A 300 39.72 50.72 -15.08
N GLN A 301 40.57 51.23 -15.98
CA GLN A 301 41.10 52.61 -15.96
C GLN A 301 40.33 53.55 -16.89
N SER A 302 39.36 53.05 -17.66
CA SER A 302 38.58 53.86 -18.58
C SER A 302 37.85 54.99 -17.86
N GLN A 303 37.93 56.19 -18.46
CA GLN A 303 37.13 57.34 -18.01
C GLN A 303 35.73 57.38 -18.66
N ARG A 304 35.52 56.58 -19.69
CA ARG A 304 34.25 56.50 -20.41
C ARG A 304 33.38 55.39 -19.90
N GLU A 305 32.09 55.58 -20.02
CA GLU A 305 31.10 54.51 -19.71
C GLU A 305 31.38 53.28 -20.57
N GLN A 306 31.39 52.11 -19.94
CA GLN A 306 31.57 50.84 -20.62
C GLN A 306 30.32 49.96 -20.35
N THR A 307 29.82 49.34 -21.42
CA THR A 307 28.73 48.34 -21.29
C THR A 307 29.16 47.08 -22.02
N PHE A 308 29.14 45.95 -21.31
CA PHE A 308 29.55 44.66 -21.81
C PHE A 308 28.75 43.53 -21.16
N THR A 309 28.82 42.34 -21.76
CA THR A 309 28.22 41.14 -21.18
C THR A 309 29.29 40.31 -20.49
N VAL A 310 29.04 39.97 -19.23
CA VAL A 310 29.87 39.03 -18.47
C VAL A 310 29.21 37.66 -18.51
N ASN A 311 29.97 36.68 -18.99
CA ASN A 311 29.52 35.29 -19.01
C ASN A 311 29.93 34.61 -17.70
N GLY A 312 29.08 33.75 -17.22
CA GLY A 312 29.33 32.94 -16.04
C GLY A 312 29.00 31.48 -16.30
N THR A 313 29.67 30.60 -15.58
CA THR A 313 29.44 29.17 -15.67
C THR A 313 29.14 28.63 -14.26
N VAL A 314 28.07 27.85 -14.17
CA VAL A 314 27.75 27.05 -12.99
C VAL A 314 28.08 25.60 -13.31
N ILE A 315 28.95 24.99 -12.50
CA ILE A 315 29.30 23.58 -12.60
C ILE A 315 28.94 22.91 -11.27
N LEU A 316 28.17 21.85 -11.35
CA LEU A 316 27.88 21.02 -10.18
C LEU A 316 28.37 19.60 -10.48
N GLU A 317 29.28 19.14 -9.65
CA GLU A 317 29.84 17.81 -9.74
C GLU A 317 29.15 16.91 -8.69
N GLY A 318 28.62 15.78 -9.16
CA GLY A 318 28.14 14.71 -8.31
C GLY A 318 26.83 14.97 -7.57
N THR A 319 26.54 14.06 -6.67
CA THR A 319 25.39 14.11 -5.76
C THR A 319 25.75 14.91 -4.52
N GLY A 320 24.93 15.86 -4.11
CA GLY A 320 25.16 16.45 -2.78
C GLY A 320 24.75 17.88 -2.54
N ALA A 321 24.23 18.59 -3.55
CA ALA A 321 23.58 19.86 -3.27
C ALA A 321 22.26 19.57 -2.53
N ARG A 322 22.17 20.01 -1.28
CA ARG A 322 20.91 19.98 -0.52
C ARG A 322 20.13 21.25 -0.75
N CYS A 323 18.86 21.11 -1.14
CA CYS A 323 17.99 22.28 -1.16
C CYS A 323 17.63 22.72 0.27
N ASN A 324 17.10 23.94 0.42
CA ASN A 324 16.68 24.49 1.71
C ASN A 324 15.64 23.64 2.46
N SER A 325 14.97 22.71 1.76
CA SER A 325 14.08 21.70 2.35
C SER A 325 14.81 20.46 2.89
N GLY A 326 16.15 20.40 2.77
CA GLY A 326 16.96 19.26 3.22
C GLY A 326 16.97 18.07 2.27
N LEU A 327 16.36 18.19 1.07
CA LEU A 327 16.31 17.14 0.07
C LEU A 327 17.62 17.06 -0.73
N ASP A 328 18.10 15.86 -0.96
CA ASP A 328 19.24 15.64 -1.83
C ASP A 328 18.84 15.89 -3.30
N VAL A 329 19.66 16.66 -4.01
CA VAL A 329 19.51 16.95 -5.42
C VAL A 329 20.65 16.28 -6.16
N ILE A 330 20.33 15.59 -7.25
CA ILE A 330 21.32 14.87 -8.04
C ILE A 330 21.41 15.41 -9.46
N THR A 331 22.56 15.23 -10.08
CA THR A 331 22.71 15.28 -11.54
C THR A 331 22.31 13.93 -12.14
N ARG A 332 21.89 13.92 -13.41
CA ARG A 332 21.62 12.64 -14.07
C ARG A 332 22.90 11.80 -14.13
N PRO A 333 22.82 10.49 -13.90
CA PRO A 333 23.98 9.62 -13.95
C PRO A 333 24.75 9.78 -15.27
N GLY A 334 26.07 10.00 -15.19
CA GLY A 334 26.95 10.16 -16.35
C GLY A 334 26.92 11.54 -17.01
N GLU A 335 26.17 12.52 -16.49
CA GLU A 335 26.15 13.88 -16.97
C GLU A 335 26.84 14.83 -15.98
N GLU A 336 27.85 15.57 -16.46
CA GLU A 336 28.32 16.79 -15.78
C GLU A 336 27.25 17.86 -15.97
N TRP A 337 26.68 18.34 -14.87
CA TRP A 337 25.67 19.39 -14.97
C TRP A 337 26.37 20.76 -15.06
N LYS A 338 26.39 21.31 -16.27
CA LYS A 338 27.00 22.60 -16.59
C LYS A 338 25.97 23.50 -17.26
N LYS A 339 25.82 24.71 -16.73
CA LYS A 339 24.93 25.72 -17.30
C LYS A 339 25.64 27.05 -17.39
N ASN A 340 25.38 27.77 -18.47
CA ASN A 340 25.87 29.10 -18.69
C ASN A 340 24.82 30.13 -18.32
N ILE A 341 25.26 31.23 -17.70
CA ILE A 341 24.46 32.40 -17.40
C ILE A 341 25.23 33.64 -17.87
N SER A 342 24.54 34.71 -18.14
CA SER A 342 25.18 35.98 -18.50
C SER A 342 24.51 37.14 -17.78
N VAL A 343 25.27 38.20 -17.54
CA VAL A 343 24.77 39.44 -16.95
C VAL A 343 25.31 40.62 -17.78
N GLN A 344 24.46 41.58 -18.12
CA GLN A 344 24.89 42.82 -18.71
C GLN A 344 25.40 43.77 -17.61
N VAL A 345 26.61 44.29 -17.77
CA VAL A 345 27.21 45.20 -16.81
C VAL A 345 27.43 46.54 -17.48
N THR A 346 27.01 47.60 -16.79
CA THR A 346 27.37 48.99 -17.17
C THR A 346 28.22 49.57 -16.08
N VAL A 347 29.46 49.90 -16.39
CA VAL A 347 30.39 50.64 -15.53
C VAL A 347 30.28 52.13 -15.89
N GLU A 348 29.92 52.96 -14.92
CA GLU A 348 29.70 54.39 -15.14
C GLU A 348 31.02 55.09 -15.41
N GLY A 349 31.03 55.96 -16.45
CA GLY A 349 32.14 56.83 -16.75
C GLY A 349 32.20 58.08 -15.86
N ASP A 350 33.30 58.76 -15.91
CA ASP A 350 33.44 60.09 -15.26
C ASP A 350 32.47 61.07 -15.97
N PRO A 351 31.64 61.83 -15.23
CA PRO A 351 30.73 62.79 -15.81
C PRO A 351 31.36 63.84 -16.71
N GLN A 352 32.68 64.08 -16.56
CA GLN A 352 33.42 65.01 -17.39
C GLN A 352 33.73 64.51 -18.80
N TYR A 353 33.58 63.19 -19.03
CA TYR A 353 33.90 62.53 -20.31
C TYR A 353 32.63 61.97 -21.04
N LYS A 354 31.46 62.46 -20.62
CA LYS A 354 30.19 62.11 -21.28
C LYS A 354 30.07 62.74 -22.64
#